data_3c56caec3d48b6ac2a9e01557813d287
#
_entry.id   3c56caec3d48b6ac2a9e01557813d287
#
_cell.length_a   1.000
_cell.length_b   1.000
_cell.length_c   1.000
_cell.angle_alpha   90.00
_cell.angle_beta   90.00
_cell.angle_gamma   90.00
#
_symmetry.space_group_name_H-M   'P 1'
#
loop_
_entity.id
_entity.type
_entity.pdbx_description
1 polymer ?
#
loop_
_entity_poly.entity_id
_entity_poly.type
_entity_poly.pdbx_seq_one_letter_code
_entity_poly.pdbx_strand_id
1 'polypeptide(L)'
;MSAVTIKKISTRRELKAFIRFNYELYKDCPYAVPDFLEDTLDTFNPQKNAAFDFCDVDYFLALREGKIVGRVAAIINHKANQTWGTNNARFGWIDFTDDPEVSRALMDTVEAWGRAHGCDKLVGPLGFTDMDPEGMLTGGYDQLSTMSTTYNYPYYPTHMERLGYTKEVDWVERKIRVPDRDHQAHMDKYFRVAEMSAKRYNLHVRKFKSAREIRRGGWGPKIFNVVNKAYAPLYGYSEMNERQIAQYVNTYLPLVDMRLVTVVEDAEGRIIAMGGGMPS
;
A
#
# COMPACT_ATOMS: atom_id res chain seq x y z
N MET A 1 15.60 1.92 -33.12
CA MET A 1 14.90 0.96 -32.19
C MET A 1 13.47 0.84 -32.66
N SER A 2 12.81 -0.31 -32.51
CA SER A 2 11.40 -0.46 -32.84
C SER A 2 10.53 0.35 -31.89
N ALA A 3 9.37 0.83 -32.36
CA ALA A 3 8.45 1.64 -31.58
C ALA A 3 7.86 0.86 -30.39
N VAL A 4 7.63 1.54 -29.27
CA VAL A 4 6.87 0.99 -28.14
C VAL A 4 5.38 1.01 -28.49
N THR A 5 4.71 -0.09 -28.23
CA THR A 5 3.25 -0.20 -28.38
C THR A 5 2.59 -0.47 -27.03
N ILE A 6 1.46 0.19 -26.77
CA ILE A 6 0.70 -0.02 -25.54
C ILE A 6 -0.47 -0.95 -25.81
N LYS A 7 -0.65 -1.91 -24.92
CA LYS A 7 -1.74 -2.88 -24.97
C LYS A 7 -2.56 -2.80 -23.68
N LYS A 8 -3.84 -2.50 -23.80
CA LYS A 8 -4.80 -2.65 -22.71
C LYS A 8 -5.05 -4.15 -22.44
N ILE A 9 -5.02 -4.55 -21.18
CA ILE A 9 -5.26 -5.93 -20.75
C ILE A 9 -6.76 -6.23 -20.83
N SER A 10 -7.10 -7.39 -21.36
CA SER A 10 -8.48 -7.86 -21.48
C SER A 10 -8.71 -9.28 -20.99
N THR A 11 -7.64 -10.02 -20.74
CA THR A 11 -7.71 -11.44 -20.38
C THR A 11 -6.95 -11.75 -19.09
N ARG A 12 -7.38 -12.80 -18.38
CA ARG A 12 -6.68 -13.31 -17.19
C ARG A 12 -5.22 -13.73 -17.51
N ARG A 13 -4.97 -14.20 -18.72
CA ARG A 13 -3.60 -14.56 -19.16
C ARG A 13 -2.71 -13.33 -19.22
N GLU A 14 -3.22 -12.24 -19.78
CA GLU A 14 -2.50 -10.97 -19.86
C GLU A 14 -2.32 -10.34 -18.48
N LEU A 15 -3.30 -10.46 -17.58
CA LEU A 15 -3.17 -10.02 -16.20
C LEU A 15 -2.05 -10.79 -15.46
N LYS A 16 -1.95 -12.10 -15.66
CA LYS A 16 -0.81 -12.89 -15.13
C LYS A 16 0.52 -12.43 -15.72
N ALA A 17 0.57 -12.06 -16.99
CA ALA A 17 1.78 -11.52 -17.62
C ALA A 17 2.15 -10.15 -17.05
N PHE A 18 1.15 -9.29 -16.78
CA PHE A 18 1.32 -8.01 -16.10
C PHE A 18 1.96 -8.19 -14.71
N ILE A 19 1.47 -9.11 -13.90
CA ILE A 19 2.03 -9.38 -12.57
C ILE A 19 3.45 -9.93 -12.68
N ARG A 20 3.66 -10.92 -13.54
CA ARG A 20 4.96 -11.58 -13.71
C ARG A 20 6.05 -10.67 -14.26
N PHE A 21 5.71 -9.62 -14.95
CA PHE A 21 6.71 -8.66 -15.44
C PHE A 21 7.54 -8.07 -14.30
N ASN A 22 6.94 -7.77 -13.15
CA ASN A 22 7.69 -7.32 -11.96
C ASN A 22 8.72 -8.37 -11.52
N TYR A 23 8.34 -9.64 -11.46
CA TYR A 23 9.27 -10.71 -11.06
C TYR A 23 10.46 -10.85 -12.03
N GLU A 24 10.20 -10.74 -13.32
CA GLU A 24 11.26 -10.81 -14.33
C GLU A 24 12.17 -9.57 -14.29
N LEU A 25 11.60 -8.40 -14.05
CA LEU A 25 12.35 -7.14 -13.99
C LEU A 25 13.32 -7.13 -12.81
N TYR A 26 12.91 -7.66 -11.66
CA TYR A 26 13.69 -7.61 -10.42
C TYR A 26 14.36 -8.96 -10.06
N LYS A 27 14.33 -9.98 -10.93
CA LYS A 27 14.82 -11.33 -10.61
C LYS A 27 16.28 -11.39 -10.12
N ASP A 28 17.11 -10.47 -10.58
CA ASP A 28 18.53 -10.40 -10.22
C ASP A 28 18.80 -9.31 -9.14
N CYS A 29 17.76 -8.68 -8.58
CA CYS A 29 17.87 -7.66 -7.56
C CYS A 29 17.77 -8.28 -6.15
N PRO A 30 18.83 -8.23 -5.34
CA PRO A 30 18.82 -8.86 -4.02
C PRO A 30 17.99 -8.08 -2.97
N TYR A 31 17.51 -6.89 -3.30
CA TYR A 31 16.77 -6.02 -2.40
C TYR A 31 15.26 -5.97 -2.67
N ALA A 32 14.83 -6.42 -3.84
CA ALA A 32 13.42 -6.49 -4.19
C ALA A 32 12.80 -7.78 -3.65
N VAL A 33 11.70 -7.67 -2.95
CA VAL A 33 10.91 -8.82 -2.49
C VAL A 33 9.62 -8.87 -3.30
N PRO A 34 9.42 -9.92 -4.12
CA PRO A 34 8.22 -10.03 -4.95
C PRO A 34 7.00 -10.39 -4.10
N ASP A 35 5.85 -9.84 -4.47
CA ASP A 35 4.57 -10.22 -3.89
C ASP A 35 4.21 -11.68 -4.24
N PHE A 36 3.33 -12.29 -3.46
CA PHE A 36 2.78 -13.60 -3.80
C PHE A 36 1.80 -13.46 -4.97
N LEU A 37 2.00 -14.30 -6.01
CA LEU A 37 1.21 -14.25 -7.25
C LEU A 37 -0.30 -14.37 -7.00
N GLU A 38 -0.71 -15.27 -6.12
CA GLU A 38 -2.14 -15.51 -5.86
C GLU A 38 -2.76 -14.34 -5.10
N ASP A 39 -2.04 -13.73 -4.16
CA ASP A 39 -2.51 -12.55 -3.41
C ASP A 39 -2.66 -11.35 -4.35
N THR A 40 -1.70 -11.14 -5.24
CA THR A 40 -1.78 -10.09 -6.26
C THR A 40 -2.92 -10.34 -7.25
N LEU A 41 -3.15 -11.61 -7.64
CA LEU A 41 -4.31 -11.96 -8.48
C LEU A 41 -5.64 -11.71 -7.76
N ASP A 42 -5.69 -11.90 -6.45
CA ASP A 42 -6.88 -11.60 -5.65
C ASP A 42 -7.08 -10.08 -5.50
N THR A 43 -6.00 -9.31 -5.37
CA THR A 43 -6.05 -7.83 -5.39
C THR A 43 -6.68 -7.30 -6.69
N PHE A 44 -6.38 -7.93 -7.83
CA PHE A 44 -6.95 -7.55 -9.14
C PHE A 44 -8.27 -8.26 -9.50
N ASN A 45 -8.89 -8.95 -8.56
CA ASN A 45 -10.14 -9.67 -8.78
C ASN A 45 -11.34 -8.89 -8.23
N PRO A 46 -12.26 -8.39 -9.10
CA PRO A 46 -13.44 -7.61 -8.65
C PRO A 46 -14.36 -8.36 -7.68
N GLN A 47 -14.36 -9.70 -7.71
CA GLN A 47 -15.17 -10.51 -6.80
C GLN A 47 -14.56 -10.63 -5.39
N LYS A 48 -13.25 -10.43 -5.27
CA LYS A 48 -12.50 -10.59 -4.02
C LYS A 48 -12.12 -9.26 -3.38
N ASN A 49 -11.72 -8.28 -4.18
CA ASN A 49 -11.28 -6.98 -3.68
C ASN A 49 -12.44 -5.99 -3.62
N ALA A 50 -12.75 -5.52 -2.41
CA ALA A 50 -13.81 -4.55 -2.15
C ALA A 50 -13.54 -3.16 -2.76
N ALA A 51 -12.32 -2.85 -3.16
CA ALA A 51 -11.97 -1.58 -3.78
C ALA A 51 -12.69 -1.37 -5.14
N PHE A 52 -13.04 -2.45 -5.82
CA PHE A 52 -13.82 -2.38 -7.08
C PHE A 52 -15.24 -1.84 -6.91
N ASP A 53 -15.76 -1.71 -5.68
CA ASP A 53 -17.05 -1.08 -5.42
C ASP A 53 -17.02 0.45 -5.65
N PHE A 54 -15.82 1.04 -5.63
CA PHE A 54 -15.64 2.49 -5.72
C PHE A 54 -14.40 2.92 -6.53
N CYS A 55 -13.76 1.99 -7.24
CA CYS A 55 -12.63 2.28 -8.13
C CYS A 55 -12.92 1.83 -9.56
N ASP A 56 -12.62 2.70 -10.53
CA ASP A 56 -12.44 2.32 -11.92
C ASP A 56 -10.97 2.00 -12.16
N VAL A 57 -10.69 0.99 -12.97
CA VAL A 57 -9.32 0.58 -13.27
C VAL A 57 -9.17 -0.03 -14.65
N ASP A 58 -8.07 0.32 -15.31
CA ASP A 58 -7.56 -0.36 -16.50
C ASP A 58 -6.07 -0.65 -16.33
N TYR A 59 -5.63 -1.74 -16.93
CA TYR A 59 -4.24 -2.19 -16.87
C TYR A 59 -3.62 -2.16 -18.27
N PHE A 60 -2.36 -1.73 -18.35
CA PHE A 60 -1.65 -1.57 -19.60
C PHE A 60 -0.28 -2.24 -19.56
N LEU A 61 0.11 -2.84 -20.68
CA LEU A 61 1.44 -3.35 -20.96
C LEU A 61 2.11 -2.54 -22.06
N ALA A 62 3.35 -2.15 -21.85
CA ALA A 62 4.21 -1.64 -22.90
C ALA A 62 4.97 -2.81 -23.54
N LEU A 63 4.94 -2.87 -24.85
CA LEU A 63 5.55 -3.91 -25.66
C LEU A 63 6.57 -3.32 -26.64
N ARG A 64 7.74 -3.96 -26.76
CA ARG A 64 8.71 -3.69 -27.81
C ARG A 64 9.08 -5.02 -28.46
N GLU A 65 8.91 -5.12 -29.77
CA GLU A 65 9.13 -6.37 -30.54
C GLU A 65 8.41 -7.59 -29.94
N GLY A 66 7.18 -7.39 -29.46
CA GLY A 66 6.36 -8.41 -28.82
C GLY A 66 6.77 -8.81 -27.40
N LYS A 67 7.85 -8.24 -26.86
CA LYS A 67 8.27 -8.46 -25.46
C LYS A 67 7.69 -7.38 -24.54
N ILE A 68 7.28 -7.76 -23.36
CA ILE A 68 6.83 -6.81 -22.33
C ILE A 68 8.07 -6.07 -21.80
N VAL A 69 8.01 -4.73 -21.84
CA VAL A 69 9.08 -3.83 -21.37
C VAL A 69 8.58 -2.85 -20.30
N GLY A 70 7.27 -2.87 -20.00
CA GLY A 70 6.70 -2.09 -18.92
C GLY A 70 5.25 -2.44 -18.65
N ARG A 71 4.76 -2.01 -17.50
CA ARG A 71 3.37 -2.15 -17.05
C ARG A 71 2.93 -0.93 -16.26
N VAL A 72 1.63 -0.64 -16.25
CA VAL A 72 1.01 0.37 -15.38
C VAL A 72 -0.47 0.09 -15.23
N ALA A 73 -1.03 0.37 -14.05
CA ALA A 73 -2.46 0.46 -13.81
C ALA A 73 -2.88 1.93 -13.81
N ALA A 74 -3.99 2.25 -14.49
CA ALA A 74 -4.67 3.53 -14.39
C ALA A 74 -5.91 3.34 -13.51
N ILE A 75 -6.08 4.19 -12.49
CA ILE A 75 -7.09 3.99 -11.43
C ILE A 75 -7.77 5.31 -11.13
N ILE A 76 -9.09 5.28 -10.89
CA ILE A 76 -9.81 6.36 -10.23
C ILE A 76 -10.41 5.78 -8.95
N ASN A 77 -10.03 6.33 -7.81
CA ASN A 77 -10.71 6.03 -6.55
C ASN A 77 -11.71 7.15 -6.26
N HIS A 78 -12.98 6.92 -6.62
CA HIS A 78 -14.06 7.89 -6.45
C HIS A 78 -14.28 8.28 -4.98
N LYS A 79 -14.09 7.34 -4.07
CA LYS A 79 -14.26 7.58 -2.64
C LYS A 79 -13.17 8.50 -2.10
N ALA A 80 -11.91 8.29 -2.47
CA ALA A 80 -10.82 9.18 -2.09
C ALA A 80 -11.00 10.56 -2.71
N ASN A 81 -11.37 10.64 -4.00
CA ASN A 81 -11.66 11.90 -4.66
C ASN A 81 -12.76 12.69 -3.95
N GLN A 82 -13.83 12.01 -3.53
CA GLN A 82 -14.91 12.63 -2.76
C GLN A 82 -14.43 13.10 -1.38
N THR A 83 -13.64 12.26 -0.67
CA THR A 83 -13.12 12.58 0.67
C THR A 83 -12.22 13.81 0.66
N TRP A 84 -11.37 13.93 -0.36
CA TRP A 84 -10.35 14.98 -0.47
C TRP A 84 -10.80 16.19 -1.33
N GLY A 85 -12.00 16.13 -1.91
CA GLY A 85 -12.49 17.20 -2.80
C GLY A 85 -11.62 17.33 -4.06
N THR A 86 -11.12 16.22 -4.61
CA THR A 86 -10.24 16.17 -5.78
C THR A 86 -10.90 15.43 -6.94
N ASN A 87 -10.30 15.52 -8.12
CA ASN A 87 -10.72 14.77 -9.31
C ASN A 87 -9.49 14.11 -9.96
N ASN A 88 -8.79 13.30 -9.17
CA ASN A 88 -7.52 12.71 -9.55
C ASN A 88 -7.70 11.34 -10.23
N ALA A 89 -6.97 11.11 -11.30
CA ALA A 89 -6.57 9.76 -11.69
C ALA A 89 -5.30 9.37 -10.94
N ARG A 90 -5.11 8.06 -10.72
CA ARG A 90 -3.91 7.49 -10.12
C ARG A 90 -3.19 6.61 -11.14
N PHE A 91 -1.86 6.55 -11.07
CA PHE A 91 -1.10 5.46 -11.66
C PHE A 91 -0.51 4.59 -10.56
N GLY A 92 -0.62 3.26 -10.71
CA GLY A 92 -0.12 2.30 -9.74
C GLY A 92 0.51 1.09 -10.42
N TRP A 93 1.16 0.23 -9.65
CA TRP A 93 1.86 -0.96 -10.17
C TRP A 93 2.69 -0.66 -11.41
N ILE A 94 3.34 0.51 -11.44
CA ILE A 94 4.18 0.93 -12.56
C ILE A 94 5.55 0.28 -12.45
N ASP A 95 5.92 -0.44 -13.50
CA ASP A 95 7.27 -0.97 -13.69
C ASP A 95 7.69 -0.84 -15.15
N PHE A 96 8.95 -0.52 -15.38
CA PHE A 96 9.48 -0.37 -16.74
C PHE A 96 11.00 -0.57 -16.79
N THR A 97 11.49 -1.00 -17.93
CA THR A 97 12.92 -1.04 -18.22
C THR A 97 13.49 0.37 -18.29
N ASP A 98 14.80 0.56 -18.06
CA ASP A 98 15.47 1.86 -18.17
C ASP A 98 15.49 2.38 -19.64
N ASP A 99 14.32 2.82 -20.09
CA ASP A 99 14.07 3.29 -21.45
C ASP A 99 13.08 4.46 -21.42
N PRO A 100 13.51 5.69 -21.81
CA PRO A 100 12.66 6.88 -21.81
C PRO A 100 11.41 6.80 -22.69
N GLU A 101 11.46 6.02 -23.79
CA GLU A 101 10.28 5.84 -24.64
C GLU A 101 9.23 4.98 -23.96
N VAL A 102 9.66 3.98 -23.16
CA VAL A 102 8.74 3.10 -22.41
C VAL A 102 8.04 3.86 -21.31
N SER A 103 8.78 4.58 -20.47
CA SER A 103 8.19 5.37 -19.38
C SER A 103 7.23 6.44 -19.91
N ARG A 104 7.62 7.14 -20.99
CA ARG A 104 6.76 8.12 -21.67
C ARG A 104 5.47 7.49 -22.18
N ALA A 105 5.58 6.39 -22.92
CA ALA A 105 4.40 5.72 -23.51
C ALA A 105 3.41 5.24 -22.43
N LEU A 106 3.90 4.72 -21.29
CA LEU A 106 3.07 4.34 -20.17
C LEU A 106 2.36 5.54 -19.55
N MET A 107 3.11 6.61 -19.25
CA MET A 107 2.55 7.80 -18.59
C MET A 107 1.58 8.55 -19.50
N ASP A 108 1.92 8.75 -20.78
CA ASP A 108 1.01 9.34 -21.78
C ASP A 108 -0.31 8.58 -21.88
N THR A 109 -0.24 7.24 -21.75
CA THR A 109 -1.44 6.37 -21.77
C THR A 109 -2.32 6.60 -20.54
N VAL A 110 -1.75 6.64 -19.36
CA VAL A 110 -2.51 6.88 -18.13
C VAL A 110 -3.08 8.30 -18.08
N GLU A 111 -2.32 9.29 -18.53
CA GLU A 111 -2.81 10.65 -18.65
C GLU A 111 -3.99 10.76 -19.64
N ALA A 112 -3.88 10.14 -20.81
CA ALA A 112 -4.96 10.12 -21.79
C ALA A 112 -6.21 9.39 -21.22
N TRP A 113 -6.00 8.30 -20.51
CA TRP A 113 -7.07 7.57 -19.84
C TRP A 113 -7.74 8.44 -18.76
N GLY A 114 -6.96 9.09 -17.89
CA GLY A 114 -7.49 9.99 -16.85
C GLY A 114 -8.30 11.15 -17.45
N ARG A 115 -7.77 11.81 -18.50
CA ARG A 115 -8.48 12.87 -19.21
C ARG A 115 -9.80 12.37 -19.84
N ALA A 116 -9.79 11.17 -20.42
CA ALA A 116 -11.01 10.57 -21.00
C ALA A 116 -12.09 10.27 -19.95
N HIS A 117 -11.71 10.08 -18.69
CA HIS A 117 -12.62 9.89 -17.55
C HIS A 117 -12.91 11.22 -16.81
N GLY A 118 -12.50 12.35 -17.34
CA GLY A 118 -12.78 13.67 -16.79
C GLY A 118 -11.88 14.09 -15.63
N CYS A 119 -10.80 13.35 -15.34
CA CYS A 119 -9.83 13.74 -14.31
C CYS A 119 -8.95 14.90 -14.77
N ASP A 120 -8.57 15.76 -13.82
CA ASP A 120 -7.77 16.96 -14.06
C ASP A 120 -6.32 16.85 -13.54
N LYS A 121 -6.03 15.85 -12.73
CA LYS A 121 -4.70 15.59 -12.16
C LYS A 121 -4.37 14.10 -12.21
N LEU A 122 -3.10 13.77 -12.42
CA LEU A 122 -2.56 12.41 -12.29
C LEU A 122 -1.60 12.38 -11.10
N VAL A 123 -1.83 11.45 -10.16
CA VAL A 123 -1.03 11.26 -8.95
C VAL A 123 -0.58 9.81 -8.83
N GLY A 124 0.56 9.58 -8.19
CA GLY A 124 1.05 8.21 -7.95
C GLY A 124 2.57 8.14 -7.76
N PRO A 125 3.10 6.92 -7.65
CA PRO A 125 2.38 5.63 -7.68
C PRO A 125 1.44 5.43 -6.48
N LEU A 126 0.20 5.03 -6.74
CA LEU A 126 -0.80 4.73 -5.72
C LEU A 126 -1.65 3.54 -6.19
N GLY A 127 -1.94 2.59 -5.31
CA GLY A 127 -2.87 1.51 -5.56
C GLY A 127 -4.34 1.94 -5.48
N PHE A 128 -5.24 0.98 -5.31
CA PHE A 128 -6.66 1.25 -5.11
C PHE A 128 -6.89 2.06 -3.83
N THR A 129 -6.21 1.66 -2.76
CA THR A 129 -6.30 2.26 -1.41
C THR A 129 -4.91 2.31 -0.80
N ASP A 130 -4.76 2.99 0.33
CA ASP A 130 -3.51 3.03 1.11
C ASP A 130 -3.12 1.70 1.79
N MET A 131 -3.89 0.63 1.55
CA MET A 131 -3.49 -0.74 1.93
C MET A 131 -2.77 -1.45 0.78
N ASP A 132 -2.70 -0.83 -0.38
CA ASP A 132 -1.97 -1.33 -1.55
C ASP A 132 -0.58 -0.68 -1.65
N PRO A 133 0.31 -1.20 -2.49
CA PRO A 133 1.60 -0.57 -2.75
C PRO A 133 1.46 0.88 -3.20
N GLU A 134 2.19 1.78 -2.55
CA GLU A 134 2.19 3.21 -2.87
C GLU A 134 3.59 3.81 -2.75
N GLY A 135 3.80 4.91 -3.47
CA GLY A 135 5.06 5.63 -3.50
C GLY A 135 6.07 5.06 -4.50
N MET A 136 7.13 5.82 -4.67
CA MET A 136 8.29 5.49 -5.50
C MET A 136 9.54 5.65 -4.65
N LEU A 137 10.35 4.59 -4.56
CA LEU A 137 11.58 4.61 -3.77
C LEU A 137 12.53 5.70 -4.29
N THR A 138 12.94 6.59 -3.41
CA THR A 138 13.87 7.71 -3.71
C THR A 138 15.18 7.63 -2.94
N GLY A 139 15.30 6.65 -2.02
CA GLY A 139 16.51 6.40 -1.24
C GLY A 139 16.44 5.04 -0.54
N GLY A 140 17.59 4.49 -0.12
CA GLY A 140 17.64 3.17 0.50
C GLY A 140 17.61 2.02 -0.50
N TYR A 141 18.09 2.21 -1.72
CA TYR A 141 18.13 1.20 -2.78
C TYR A 141 18.97 -0.03 -2.46
N ASP A 142 19.81 0.05 -1.44
CA ASP A 142 20.64 -1.01 -0.88
C ASP A 142 20.02 -1.69 0.35
N GLN A 143 18.75 -1.43 0.63
CA GLN A 143 18.00 -2.03 1.72
C GLN A 143 17.00 -3.04 1.18
N LEU A 144 16.87 -4.18 1.87
CA LEU A 144 15.84 -5.16 1.57
C LEU A 144 14.46 -4.53 1.83
N SER A 145 13.58 -4.55 0.82
CA SER A 145 12.23 -4.05 0.99
C SER A 145 11.43 -4.90 1.99
N THR A 146 10.56 -4.24 2.75
CA THR A 146 9.65 -4.90 3.68
C THR A 146 8.30 -5.18 2.99
N MET A 147 7.39 -5.86 3.69
CA MET A 147 6.06 -6.17 3.14
C MET A 147 5.23 -4.92 2.80
N SER A 148 5.51 -3.80 3.45
CA SER A 148 4.76 -2.54 3.25
C SER A 148 5.48 -1.52 2.37
N THR A 149 6.66 -1.85 1.85
CA THR A 149 7.45 -0.96 1.01
C THR A 149 7.66 -1.53 -0.38
N THR A 150 7.54 -0.67 -1.39
CA THR A 150 7.83 -1.05 -2.78
C THR A 150 9.31 -0.84 -3.07
N TYR A 151 9.87 -1.71 -3.93
CA TYR A 151 11.19 -1.50 -4.51
C TYR A 151 11.05 -1.03 -5.95
N ASN A 152 11.88 -0.08 -6.34
CA ASN A 152 12.11 0.28 -7.74
C ASN A 152 13.57 0.68 -7.95
N TYR A 153 14.05 0.54 -9.18
CA TYR A 153 15.40 0.96 -9.53
C TYR A 153 15.58 2.48 -9.46
N PRO A 154 16.82 2.97 -9.24
CA PRO A 154 17.13 4.39 -9.09
C PRO A 154 16.76 5.27 -10.29
N TYR A 155 16.59 4.71 -11.48
CA TYR A 155 16.22 5.47 -12.68
C TYR A 155 14.76 5.94 -12.70
N TYR A 156 13.87 5.34 -11.87
CA TYR A 156 12.42 5.68 -11.87
C TYR A 156 12.16 7.16 -11.57
N PRO A 157 12.64 7.75 -10.46
CA PRO A 157 12.44 9.17 -10.18
C PRO A 157 12.97 10.06 -11.31
N THR A 158 14.14 9.72 -11.86
CA THR A 158 14.74 10.49 -12.97
C THR A 158 13.84 10.49 -14.21
N HIS A 159 13.18 9.36 -14.53
CA HIS A 159 12.22 9.31 -15.63
C HIS A 159 10.99 10.17 -15.34
N MET A 160 10.45 10.13 -14.11
CA MET A 160 9.30 10.97 -13.75
C MET A 160 9.64 12.46 -13.83
N GLU A 161 10.78 12.88 -13.32
CA GLU A 161 11.25 14.27 -13.43
C GLU A 161 11.40 14.73 -14.89
N ARG A 162 11.99 13.90 -15.75
CA ARG A 162 12.13 14.18 -17.20
C ARG A 162 10.78 14.29 -17.92
N LEU A 163 9.75 13.62 -17.41
CA LEU A 163 8.39 13.70 -17.91
C LEU A 163 7.62 14.92 -17.37
N GLY A 164 8.21 15.67 -16.43
CA GLY A 164 7.62 16.87 -15.85
C GLY A 164 6.81 16.63 -14.58
N TYR A 165 6.86 15.42 -14.01
CA TYR A 165 6.22 15.14 -12.71
C TYR A 165 7.03 15.75 -11.58
N THR A 166 6.33 16.21 -10.56
CA THR A 166 6.90 16.79 -9.35
C THR A 166 6.52 15.96 -8.14
N LYS A 167 7.42 15.89 -7.17
CA LYS A 167 7.16 15.20 -5.91
C LYS A 167 6.10 15.94 -5.10
N GLU A 168 5.13 15.22 -4.56
CA GLU A 168 4.03 15.78 -3.79
C GLU A 168 4.17 15.48 -2.30
N VAL A 169 4.55 14.25 -1.91
CA VAL A 169 4.65 13.81 -0.53
C VAL A 169 5.79 12.81 -0.36
N ASP A 170 6.31 12.70 0.86
CA ASP A 170 7.27 11.66 1.25
C ASP A 170 6.65 10.72 2.27
N TRP A 171 6.86 9.41 2.08
CA TRP A 171 6.72 8.40 3.12
C TRP A 171 8.10 8.00 3.61
N VAL A 172 8.28 7.91 4.93
CA VAL A 172 9.58 7.62 5.54
C VAL A 172 9.49 6.32 6.33
N GLU A 173 10.25 5.32 5.91
CA GLU A 173 10.46 4.10 6.69
C GLU A 173 11.57 4.30 7.71
N ARG A 174 11.39 3.78 8.93
CA ARG A 174 12.36 3.91 10.01
C ARG A 174 12.72 2.54 10.57
N LYS A 175 14.01 2.20 10.50
CA LYS A 175 14.55 1.03 11.18
C LYS A 175 14.89 1.38 12.63
N ILE A 176 14.17 0.79 13.57
CA ILE A 176 14.40 0.98 15.00
C ILE A 176 15.07 -0.28 15.56
N ARG A 177 16.24 -0.12 16.18
CA ARG A 177 16.87 -1.22 16.91
C ARG A 177 16.12 -1.46 18.22
N VAL A 178 15.83 -2.72 18.50
CA VAL A 178 15.31 -3.10 19.82
C VAL A 178 16.39 -2.76 20.85
N PRO A 179 16.05 -2.00 21.90
CA PRO A 179 17.02 -1.66 22.95
C PRO A 179 17.59 -2.92 23.62
N ASP A 180 18.89 -2.95 23.77
CA ASP A 180 19.60 -3.95 24.55
C ASP A 180 19.61 -3.61 26.05
N ARG A 181 20.29 -4.43 26.85
CA ARG A 181 20.39 -4.22 28.31
C ARG A 181 21.03 -2.88 28.69
N ASP A 182 21.92 -2.35 27.86
CA ASP A 182 22.62 -1.09 28.12
C ASP A 182 21.68 0.13 27.93
N HIS A 183 20.59 -0.04 27.22
CA HIS A 183 19.55 0.97 27.01
C HIS A 183 18.33 0.82 27.93
N GLN A 184 18.39 -0.11 28.92
CA GLN A 184 17.27 -0.40 29.82
C GLN A 184 16.74 0.85 30.54
N ALA A 185 17.63 1.75 30.97
CA ALA A 185 17.25 2.99 31.67
C ALA A 185 16.33 3.90 30.82
N HIS A 186 16.52 3.93 29.50
CA HIS A 186 15.63 4.66 28.59
C HIS A 186 14.26 3.98 28.49
N MET A 187 14.24 2.64 28.41
CA MET A 187 13.00 1.88 28.38
C MET A 187 12.19 2.04 29.68
N ASP A 188 12.86 2.05 30.82
CA ASP A 188 12.23 2.25 32.13
C ASP A 188 11.54 3.63 32.23
N LYS A 189 12.12 4.67 31.57
CA LYS A 189 11.45 5.96 31.48
C LYS A 189 10.15 5.88 30.67
N TYR A 190 10.17 5.22 29.52
CA TYR A 190 8.96 5.05 28.69
C TYR A 190 7.89 4.24 29.42
N PHE A 191 8.26 3.14 30.10
CA PHE A 191 7.32 2.35 30.90
C PHE A 191 6.70 3.17 32.01
N ARG A 192 7.49 3.95 32.77
CA ARG A 192 6.97 4.85 33.81
C ARG A 192 5.97 5.87 33.27
N VAL A 193 6.28 6.49 32.13
CA VAL A 193 5.35 7.44 31.47
C VAL A 193 4.08 6.75 31.05
N ALA A 194 4.18 5.55 30.46
CA ALA A 194 3.02 4.76 30.06
C ALA A 194 2.15 4.40 31.26
N GLU A 195 2.73 3.93 32.37
CA GLU A 195 2.00 3.63 33.61
C GLU A 195 1.32 4.85 34.23
N MET A 196 2.02 5.98 34.26
CA MET A 196 1.44 7.25 34.75
C MET A 196 0.25 7.68 33.88
N SER A 197 0.39 7.57 32.55
CA SER A 197 -0.68 7.88 31.61
C SER A 197 -1.87 6.93 31.78
N ALA A 198 -1.60 5.62 31.90
CA ALA A 198 -2.64 4.64 32.12
C ALA A 198 -3.42 4.91 33.41
N LYS A 199 -2.74 5.23 34.52
CA LYS A 199 -3.37 5.59 35.78
C LYS A 199 -4.17 6.90 35.69
N ARG A 200 -3.58 7.94 35.06
CA ARG A 200 -4.20 9.26 34.96
C ARG A 200 -5.50 9.25 34.17
N TYR A 201 -5.53 8.48 33.08
CA TYR A 201 -6.66 8.45 32.16
C TYR A 201 -7.49 7.16 32.27
N ASN A 202 -7.24 6.34 33.29
CA ASN A 202 -7.92 5.05 33.53
C ASN A 202 -7.92 4.15 32.29
N LEU A 203 -6.73 3.96 31.69
CA LEU A 203 -6.54 3.18 30.48
C LEU A 203 -6.19 1.74 30.79
N HIS A 204 -6.69 0.82 29.97
CA HIS A 204 -6.48 -0.62 30.13
C HIS A 204 -5.86 -1.20 28.86
N VAL A 205 -4.73 -1.89 29.00
CA VAL A 205 -4.07 -2.60 27.91
C VAL A 205 -4.68 -3.99 27.78
N ARG A 206 -5.23 -4.28 26.61
CA ARG A 206 -5.77 -5.59 26.27
C ARG A 206 -4.83 -6.33 25.32
N LYS A 207 -4.53 -7.58 25.63
CA LYS A 207 -3.84 -8.56 24.78
C LYS A 207 -4.81 -9.68 24.39
N PHE A 208 -4.55 -10.28 23.24
CA PHE A 208 -5.35 -11.39 22.73
C PHE A 208 -4.57 -12.69 22.77
N LYS A 209 -5.25 -13.78 23.11
CA LYS A 209 -4.65 -15.12 23.18
C LYS A 209 -4.69 -15.85 21.83
N SER A 210 -5.61 -15.47 20.94
CA SER A 210 -5.78 -16.14 19.65
C SER A 210 -6.58 -15.30 18.66
N ALA A 211 -6.38 -15.57 17.35
CA ALA A 211 -7.20 -15.03 16.27
C ALA A 211 -8.71 -15.36 16.44
N ARG A 212 -9.02 -16.51 17.07
CA ARG A 212 -10.40 -16.92 17.38
C ARG A 212 -11.08 -15.97 18.36
N GLU A 213 -10.33 -15.48 19.35
CA GLU A 213 -10.83 -14.48 20.33
C GLU A 213 -11.19 -13.18 19.62
N ILE A 214 -10.31 -12.69 18.73
CA ILE A 214 -10.54 -11.48 17.93
C ILE A 214 -11.81 -11.64 17.08
N ARG A 215 -11.95 -12.75 16.36
CA ARG A 215 -13.12 -13.01 15.51
C ARG A 215 -14.41 -13.11 16.32
N ARG A 216 -14.44 -13.93 17.37
CA ARG A 216 -15.64 -14.15 18.20
C ARG A 216 -16.08 -12.91 18.98
N GLY A 217 -15.13 -12.10 19.41
CA GLY A 217 -15.40 -10.86 20.15
C GLY A 217 -15.74 -9.67 19.26
N GLY A 218 -15.73 -9.82 17.91
CA GLY A 218 -15.99 -8.72 16.96
C GLY A 218 -14.94 -7.62 17.06
N TRP A 219 -13.69 -7.97 17.40
CA TRP A 219 -12.61 -7.00 17.59
C TRP A 219 -12.07 -6.42 16.28
N GLY A 220 -12.15 -7.18 15.20
CA GLY A 220 -11.68 -6.71 13.90
C GLY A 220 -12.31 -5.37 13.49
N PRO A 221 -13.65 -5.27 13.36
CA PRO A 221 -14.31 -4.00 13.04
C PRO A 221 -13.99 -2.88 14.05
N LYS A 222 -13.93 -3.18 15.35
CA LYS A 222 -13.59 -2.18 16.38
C LYS A 222 -12.18 -1.62 16.21
N ILE A 223 -11.20 -2.49 15.92
CA ILE A 223 -9.81 -2.09 15.67
C ILE A 223 -9.73 -1.22 14.40
N PHE A 224 -10.34 -1.67 13.29
CA PHE A 224 -10.31 -0.91 12.05
C PHE A 224 -11.06 0.43 12.13
N ASN A 225 -12.07 0.55 12.99
CA ASN A 225 -12.70 1.86 13.27
C ASN A 225 -11.74 2.83 13.95
N VAL A 226 -10.81 2.36 14.78
CA VAL A 226 -9.74 3.21 15.34
C VAL A 226 -8.77 3.62 14.24
N VAL A 227 -8.39 2.70 13.35
CA VAL A 227 -7.54 3.01 12.18
C VAL A 227 -8.22 4.06 11.32
N ASN A 228 -9.50 3.89 10.96
CA ASN A 228 -10.25 4.86 10.18
C ASN A 228 -10.19 6.28 10.78
N LYS A 229 -10.41 6.40 12.09
CA LYS A 229 -10.36 7.70 12.79
C LYS A 229 -8.95 8.28 12.86
N ALA A 230 -7.95 7.43 13.14
CA ALA A 230 -6.58 7.88 13.29
C ALA A 230 -5.93 8.28 11.96
N TYR A 231 -6.32 7.61 10.87
CA TYR A 231 -5.73 7.81 9.55
C TYR A 231 -6.51 8.80 8.68
N ALA A 232 -7.72 9.21 9.10
CA ALA A 232 -8.53 10.18 8.35
C ALA A 232 -7.78 11.44 7.87
N PRO A 233 -6.83 12.03 8.63
CA PRO A 233 -6.07 13.19 8.17
C PRO A 233 -4.84 12.85 7.33
N LEU A 234 -4.50 11.56 7.13
CA LEU A 234 -3.31 11.17 6.36
C LEU A 234 -3.56 11.32 4.86
N TYR A 235 -2.52 11.74 4.15
CA TYR A 235 -2.57 11.97 2.71
C TYR A 235 -3.10 10.74 1.95
N GLY A 236 -4.09 10.96 1.10
CA GLY A 236 -4.67 9.93 0.24
C GLY A 236 -5.60 8.93 0.93
N TYR A 237 -5.67 8.93 2.28
CA TYR A 237 -6.50 7.99 3.02
C TYR A 237 -8.00 8.21 2.74
N SER A 238 -8.72 7.11 2.64
CA SER A 238 -10.19 7.10 2.65
C SER A 238 -10.70 6.02 3.59
N GLU A 239 -11.69 6.34 4.43
CA GLU A 239 -12.22 5.41 5.43
C GLU A 239 -12.62 4.07 4.82
N MET A 240 -12.20 2.98 5.44
CA MET A 240 -12.59 1.63 5.03
C MET A 240 -14.05 1.37 5.36
N ASN A 241 -14.81 0.83 4.38
CA ASN A 241 -16.16 0.34 4.61
C ASN A 241 -16.14 -1.06 5.25
N GLU A 242 -17.32 -1.56 5.66
CA GLU A 242 -17.45 -2.86 6.34
C GLU A 242 -16.93 -4.03 5.49
N ARG A 243 -17.13 -3.99 4.18
CA ARG A 243 -16.65 -5.03 3.25
C ARG A 243 -15.12 -5.04 3.18
N GLN A 244 -14.48 -3.87 3.11
CA GLN A 244 -13.02 -3.74 3.17
C GLN A 244 -12.48 -4.22 4.52
N ILE A 245 -13.09 -3.81 5.63
CA ILE A 245 -12.70 -4.24 6.97
C ILE A 245 -12.79 -5.77 7.09
N ALA A 246 -13.88 -6.37 6.64
CA ALA A 246 -14.04 -7.82 6.65
C ALA A 246 -12.97 -8.52 5.80
N GLN A 247 -12.67 -8.00 4.62
CA GLN A 247 -11.62 -8.50 3.75
C GLN A 247 -10.25 -8.45 4.46
N TYR A 248 -9.86 -7.30 5.01
CA TYR A 248 -8.56 -7.13 5.67
C TYR A 248 -8.42 -7.97 6.94
N VAL A 249 -9.48 -8.07 7.74
CA VAL A 249 -9.49 -8.98 8.90
C VAL A 249 -9.24 -10.43 8.47
N ASN A 250 -9.86 -10.87 7.37
CA ASN A 250 -9.68 -12.23 6.88
C ASN A 250 -8.28 -12.46 6.29
N THR A 251 -7.73 -11.47 5.60
CA THR A 251 -6.41 -11.56 4.97
C THR A 251 -5.27 -11.50 6.00
N TYR A 252 -5.30 -10.52 6.89
CA TYR A 252 -4.17 -10.24 7.78
C TYR A 252 -4.21 -11.00 9.11
N LEU A 253 -5.39 -11.26 9.67
CA LEU A 253 -5.49 -11.92 10.98
C LEU A 253 -4.78 -13.27 11.06
N PRO A 254 -4.73 -14.12 10.03
CA PRO A 254 -3.95 -15.35 10.05
C PRO A 254 -2.42 -15.15 10.09
N LEU A 255 -1.94 -14.01 9.62
CA LEU A 255 -0.52 -13.69 9.46
C LEU A 255 0.07 -12.98 10.69
N VAL A 256 -0.80 -12.42 11.55
CA VAL A 256 -0.38 -11.60 12.69
C VAL A 256 0.00 -12.45 13.88
N ASP A 257 1.16 -12.17 14.48
CA ASP A 257 1.52 -12.75 15.78
C ASP A 257 0.70 -12.07 16.90
N MET A 258 -0.13 -12.85 17.60
CA MET A 258 -0.99 -12.33 18.66
C MET A 258 -0.23 -11.66 19.82
N ARG A 259 1.04 -11.98 20.01
CA ARG A 259 1.91 -11.32 21.00
C ARG A 259 2.15 -9.84 20.65
N LEU A 260 2.12 -9.52 19.35
CA LEU A 260 2.34 -8.19 18.79
C LEU A 260 1.04 -7.39 18.61
N VAL A 261 -0.14 -7.99 18.90
CA VAL A 261 -1.42 -7.26 18.86
C VAL A 261 -1.75 -6.70 20.23
N THR A 262 -1.96 -5.40 20.27
CA THR A 262 -2.29 -4.68 21.51
C THR A 262 -3.40 -3.69 21.22
N VAL A 263 -4.35 -3.60 22.13
CA VAL A 263 -5.41 -2.59 22.12
C VAL A 263 -5.39 -1.87 23.47
N VAL A 264 -5.62 -0.56 23.46
CA VAL A 264 -5.80 0.24 24.65
C VAL A 264 -7.25 0.69 24.72
N GLU A 265 -7.89 0.40 25.82
CA GLU A 265 -9.29 0.75 26.12
C GLU A 265 -9.34 1.86 27.20
N ASP A 266 -10.33 2.73 27.12
CA ASP A 266 -10.64 3.68 28.18
C ASP A 266 -11.53 3.03 29.25
N ALA A 267 -11.97 3.84 30.26
CA ALA A 267 -12.81 3.39 31.37
C ALA A 267 -14.16 2.81 30.92
N GLU A 268 -14.67 3.26 29.77
CA GLU A 268 -15.94 2.82 29.19
C GLU A 268 -15.76 1.62 28.24
N GLY A 269 -14.53 1.09 28.09
CA GLY A 269 -14.21 -0.03 27.20
C GLY A 269 -14.16 0.36 25.71
N ARG A 270 -14.05 1.65 25.38
CA ARG A 270 -13.84 2.11 24.01
C ARG A 270 -12.37 1.98 23.65
N ILE A 271 -12.10 1.47 22.47
CA ILE A 271 -10.74 1.40 21.95
C ILE A 271 -10.27 2.81 21.57
N ILE A 272 -9.17 3.25 22.16
CA ILE A 272 -8.56 4.56 21.90
C ILE A 272 -7.22 4.47 21.16
N ALA A 273 -6.58 3.30 21.20
CA ALA A 273 -5.34 3.04 20.45
C ALA A 273 -5.21 1.55 20.13
N MET A 274 -4.47 1.27 19.08
CA MET A 274 -4.08 -0.09 18.72
C MET A 274 -2.64 -0.12 18.23
N GLY A 275 -1.99 -1.25 18.41
CA GLY A 275 -0.71 -1.57 17.83
C GLY A 275 -0.72 -3.01 17.33
N GLY A 276 -0.19 -3.22 16.15
CA GLY A 276 -0.01 -4.53 15.56
C GLY A 276 1.36 -4.62 14.89
N GLY A 277 1.93 -5.82 14.88
CA GLY A 277 3.17 -6.09 14.18
C GLY A 277 3.10 -7.46 13.53
N MET A 278 3.83 -7.61 12.45
CA MET A 278 4.02 -8.89 11.77
C MET A 278 5.53 -9.17 11.73
N PRO A 279 5.96 -10.41 11.96
CA PRO A 279 7.35 -10.79 11.68
C PRO A 279 7.60 -10.70 10.17
N SER A 280 8.76 -10.19 9.80
CA SER A 280 9.25 -10.16 8.42
C SER A 280 10.08 -11.39 8.13
#